data_c63c9a59e02788e4bbcf59681e5e31b7
#
_entry.id   c63c9a59e02788e4bbcf59681e5e31b7
#
_cell.length_a   1.000
_cell.length_b   1.000
_cell.length_c   1.000
_cell.angle_alpha   90.00
_cell.angle_beta   90.00
_cell.angle_gamma   90.00
#
_symmetry.space_group_name_H-M   'P 1'
#
loop_
_entity.id
_entity.type
_entity.pdbx_description
1 polymer ?
#
loop_
_entity_poly.entity_id
_entity_poly.type
_entity_poly.pdbx_seq_one_letter_code
_entity_poly.pdbx_strand_id
1 'polypeptide(L)'
;MRTFFCLAFAAAISAISFADEVKKEKEKEAFTEIDLKDVKLGEAEGKGEPVKIASDEELTKAVGEEAAKAVAKSVDFKKQYLVFFQWAGSGQDKLTASSETADKKTTVTFTKKLGRTKDLRQHAKLFAINKDAEYKFGK
;
A
#
# COMPACT_ATOMS: atom_id res chain seq x y z
N MET A 1 2.03 -83.15 -2.74
CA MET A 1 2.61 -82.57 -3.97
C MET A 1 1.68 -81.50 -4.45
N ARG A 2 1.78 -80.33 -4.02
CA ARG A 2 1.31 -79.05 -4.64
C ARG A 2 1.25 -77.98 -3.59
N THR A 3 2.33 -77.34 -3.48
CA THR A 3 2.55 -76.18 -2.68
C THR A 3 1.90 -74.95 -3.34
N PHE A 4 0.88 -74.42 -2.71
CA PHE A 4 0.30 -73.11 -3.09
C PHE A 4 0.99 -72.02 -2.26
N PHE A 5 1.73 -71.21 -2.95
CA PHE A 5 2.34 -69.99 -2.38
C PHE A 5 1.35 -68.87 -2.55
N CYS A 6 0.72 -68.44 -1.45
CA CYS A 6 -0.04 -67.21 -1.43
C CYS A 6 0.90 -66.05 -1.18
N LEU A 7 1.12 -65.27 -2.22
CA LEU A 7 1.84 -63.99 -2.14
C LEU A 7 0.83 -62.92 -1.72
N ALA A 8 0.94 -62.45 -0.48
CA ALA A 8 0.20 -61.30 -0.01
C ALA A 8 0.92 -60.01 -0.50
N PHE A 9 0.30 -59.30 -1.43
CA PHE A 9 0.75 -58.02 -1.92
C PHE A 9 0.21 -56.93 -0.98
N ALA A 10 1.05 -56.45 -0.08
CA ALA A 10 0.76 -55.28 0.72
C ALA A 10 0.99 -54.02 -0.12
N ALA A 11 -0.06 -53.42 -0.62
CA ALA A 11 -0.02 -52.12 -1.28
C ALA A 11 0.15 -51.03 -0.21
N ALA A 12 1.35 -50.53 -0.07
CA ALA A 12 1.63 -49.29 0.69
C ALA A 12 1.15 -48.10 -0.15
N ILE A 13 0.01 -47.55 0.22
CA ILE A 13 -0.47 -46.28 -0.33
C ILE A 13 0.34 -45.17 0.36
N SER A 14 1.39 -44.70 -0.31
CA SER A 14 2.09 -43.50 0.08
C SER A 14 1.16 -42.30 -0.21
N ALA A 15 0.59 -41.74 0.84
CA ALA A 15 -0.08 -40.46 0.79
C ALA A 15 0.97 -39.38 0.49
N ILE A 16 1.06 -38.98 -0.77
CA ILE A 16 1.79 -37.81 -1.15
C ILE A 16 0.96 -36.62 -0.70
N SER A 17 1.30 -36.07 0.46
CA SER A 17 0.85 -34.75 0.87
C SER A 17 1.44 -33.75 -0.12
N PHE A 18 0.65 -33.35 -1.11
CA PHE A 18 0.88 -32.11 -1.81
C PHE A 18 0.62 -30.99 -0.80
N ALA A 19 1.66 -30.60 -0.08
CA ALA A 19 1.70 -29.31 0.51
C ALA A 19 1.69 -28.31 -0.65
N ASP A 20 0.52 -27.80 -0.95
CA ASP A 20 0.31 -26.69 -1.84
C ASP A 20 1.03 -25.50 -1.21
N GLU A 21 2.31 -25.41 -1.49
CA GLU A 21 3.11 -24.22 -1.25
C GLU A 21 2.59 -23.19 -2.24
N VAL A 22 1.46 -22.58 -1.88
CA VAL A 22 0.99 -21.35 -2.51
C VAL A 22 2.14 -20.38 -2.32
N LYS A 23 3.04 -20.33 -3.29
CA LYS A 23 3.92 -19.20 -3.52
C LYS A 23 2.99 -17.99 -3.57
N LYS A 24 2.87 -17.33 -2.43
CA LYS A 24 2.38 -15.96 -2.37
C LYS A 24 3.34 -15.18 -3.27
N GLU A 25 3.03 -15.13 -4.57
CA GLU A 25 3.60 -14.10 -5.42
C GLU A 25 3.39 -12.83 -4.63
N LYS A 26 4.49 -12.17 -4.27
CA LYS A 26 4.43 -10.82 -3.72
C LYS A 26 3.65 -10.03 -4.75
N GLU A 27 2.35 -9.88 -4.54
CA GLU A 27 1.53 -8.93 -5.27
C GLU A 27 2.34 -7.64 -5.19
N LYS A 28 2.74 -7.15 -6.34
CA LYS A 28 3.50 -5.93 -6.47
C LYS A 28 2.61 -4.87 -5.84
N GLU A 29 2.92 -4.48 -4.61
CA GLU A 29 2.09 -3.55 -3.87
C GLU A 29 1.82 -2.35 -4.77
N ALA A 30 0.53 -2.11 -5.07
CA ALA A 30 0.13 -1.06 -5.98
C ALA A 30 0.47 0.34 -5.44
N PHE A 31 0.71 0.41 -4.14
CA PHE A 31 1.10 1.63 -3.44
C PHE A 31 2.06 1.33 -2.28
N THR A 32 2.82 2.33 -1.88
CA THR A 32 3.69 2.28 -0.70
C THR A 32 3.49 3.56 0.11
N GLU A 33 3.24 3.44 1.41
CA GLU A 33 3.22 4.60 2.31
C GLU A 33 4.65 5.07 2.59
N ILE A 34 4.89 6.37 2.44
CA ILE A 34 6.17 7.01 2.72
C ILE A 34 6.07 7.72 4.07
N ASP A 35 6.95 7.36 4.99
CA ASP A 35 6.98 7.95 6.32
C ASP A 35 7.54 9.39 6.28
N LEU A 36 6.77 10.32 6.85
CA LEU A 36 7.11 11.74 6.92
C LEU A 36 7.49 12.19 8.34
N LYS A 37 7.91 11.28 9.22
CA LYS A 37 8.14 11.58 10.65
C LYS A 37 9.13 12.70 10.92
N ASP A 38 10.14 12.82 10.08
CA ASP A 38 11.22 13.81 10.26
C ASP A 38 11.04 15.07 9.37
N VAL A 39 9.87 15.18 8.74
CA VAL A 39 9.58 16.22 7.79
C VAL A 39 8.80 17.34 8.44
N LYS A 40 9.37 18.55 8.48
CA LYS A 40 8.64 19.76 8.86
C LYS A 40 7.74 20.16 7.70
N LEU A 41 6.48 19.82 7.79
CA LEU A 41 5.47 20.26 6.86
C LEU A 41 4.97 21.65 7.28
N GLY A 42 4.68 22.51 6.31
CA GLY A 42 4.01 23.77 6.56
C GLY A 42 2.61 23.58 7.13
N GLU A 43 1.99 24.64 7.62
CA GLU A 43 0.61 24.58 8.11
C GLU A 43 -0.34 24.09 6.99
N ALA A 44 -1.20 23.15 7.33
CA ALA A 44 -2.16 22.60 6.39
C ALA A 44 -3.29 23.63 6.16
N GLU A 45 -3.27 24.30 5.03
CA GLU A 45 -4.45 25.03 4.54
C GLU A 45 -5.48 24.10 3.89
N GLY A 46 -5.12 22.81 3.72
CA GLY A 46 -5.90 21.84 2.98
C GLY A 46 -7.06 21.22 3.79
N LYS A 47 -8.17 21.00 3.12
CA LYS A 47 -9.34 20.28 3.66
C LYS A 47 -9.13 18.76 3.72
N GLY A 48 -7.90 18.27 3.57
CA GLY A 48 -7.57 16.85 3.53
C GLY A 48 -7.89 16.21 2.18
N GLU A 49 -7.97 17.00 1.13
CA GLU A 49 -8.12 16.47 -0.23
C GLU A 49 -6.77 15.95 -0.75
N PRO A 50 -6.78 14.89 -1.56
CA PRO A 50 -5.57 14.35 -2.12
C PRO A 50 -4.96 15.30 -3.16
N VAL A 51 -3.66 15.53 -3.05
CA VAL A 51 -2.87 16.25 -4.05
C VAL A 51 -2.01 15.26 -4.81
N LYS A 52 -2.22 15.14 -6.12
CA LYS A 52 -1.39 14.31 -6.99
C LYS A 52 -0.10 15.05 -7.33
N ILE A 53 1.01 14.36 -7.18
CA ILE A 53 2.36 14.87 -7.43
C ILE A 53 3.02 13.94 -8.44
N ALA A 54 3.39 14.46 -9.59
CA ALA A 54 3.97 13.68 -10.68
C ALA A 54 5.43 14.07 -11.01
N SER A 55 5.96 15.10 -10.34
CA SER A 55 7.32 15.58 -10.55
C SER A 55 7.99 16.04 -9.26
N ASP A 56 9.33 16.14 -9.29
CA ASP A 56 10.12 16.66 -8.17
C ASP A 56 9.79 18.14 -7.85
N GLU A 57 9.43 18.93 -8.85
CA GLU A 57 9.04 20.34 -8.67
C GLU A 57 7.73 20.45 -7.90
N GLU A 58 6.74 19.63 -8.26
CA GLU A 58 5.46 19.57 -7.55
C GLU A 58 5.65 19.07 -6.13
N LEU A 59 6.53 18.08 -5.95
CA LEU A 59 6.88 17.57 -4.62
C LEU A 59 7.49 18.66 -3.75
N THR A 60 8.45 19.41 -4.27
CA THR A 60 9.10 20.52 -3.55
C THR A 60 8.09 21.59 -3.14
N LYS A 61 7.12 21.90 -3.99
CA LYS A 61 6.05 22.86 -3.67
C LYS A 61 5.10 22.35 -2.59
N ALA A 62 4.81 21.03 -2.60
CA ALA A 62 3.85 20.44 -1.67
C ALA A 62 4.42 20.20 -0.26
N VAL A 63 5.68 19.79 -0.16
CA VAL A 63 6.27 19.33 1.11
C VAL A 63 7.51 20.13 1.54
N GLY A 64 8.01 21.04 0.70
CA GLY A 64 9.22 21.79 0.94
C GLY A 64 10.50 21.07 0.47
N GLU A 65 11.59 21.82 0.31
CA GLU A 65 12.83 21.30 -0.30
C GLU A 65 13.48 20.16 0.51
N GLU A 66 13.54 20.28 1.84
CA GLU A 66 14.19 19.28 2.69
C GLU A 66 13.44 17.95 2.63
N ALA A 67 12.13 18.01 2.73
CA ALA A 67 11.25 16.87 2.62
C ALA A 67 11.30 16.24 1.22
N ALA A 68 11.26 17.06 0.20
CA ALA A 68 11.34 16.61 -1.19
C ALA A 68 12.62 15.82 -1.47
N LYS A 69 13.78 16.31 -0.99
CA LYS A 69 15.06 15.59 -1.13
C LYS A 69 15.08 14.24 -0.44
N ALA A 70 14.45 14.13 0.72
CA ALA A 70 14.35 12.86 1.43
C ALA A 70 13.43 11.87 0.69
N VAL A 71 12.28 12.32 0.25
CA VAL A 71 11.28 11.51 -0.47
C VAL A 71 11.77 11.09 -1.85
N ALA A 72 12.42 11.98 -2.60
CA ALA A 72 12.92 11.71 -3.95
C ALA A 72 13.91 10.53 -4.02
N LYS A 73 14.60 10.21 -2.91
CA LYS A 73 15.48 9.04 -2.82
C LYS A 73 14.71 7.71 -2.83
N SER A 74 13.44 7.74 -2.46
CA SER A 74 12.60 6.55 -2.28
C SER A 74 11.59 6.36 -3.41
N VAL A 75 11.49 7.31 -4.35
CA VAL A 75 10.45 7.35 -5.38
C VAL A 75 11.07 7.43 -6.77
N ASP A 76 10.56 6.63 -7.69
CA ASP A 76 10.90 6.72 -9.11
C ASP A 76 9.73 7.32 -9.89
N PHE A 77 9.76 8.62 -10.16
CA PHE A 77 8.72 9.32 -10.93
C PHE A 77 8.54 8.83 -12.37
N LYS A 78 9.43 7.98 -12.88
CA LYS A 78 9.22 7.31 -14.16
C LYS A 78 8.18 6.19 -14.08
N LYS A 79 8.07 5.55 -12.91
CA LYS A 79 7.20 4.39 -12.65
C LYS A 79 6.05 4.67 -11.72
N GLN A 80 6.17 5.73 -10.92
CA GLN A 80 5.25 6.06 -9.84
C GLN A 80 4.85 7.53 -9.90
N TYR A 81 3.76 7.84 -9.24
CA TYR A 81 3.37 9.19 -8.84
C TYR A 81 3.04 9.18 -7.36
N LEU A 82 3.03 10.35 -6.75
CA LEU A 82 2.71 10.50 -5.34
C LEU A 82 1.30 11.04 -5.15
N VAL A 83 0.67 10.66 -4.05
CA VAL A 83 -0.57 11.27 -3.56
C VAL A 83 -0.32 11.74 -2.13
N PHE A 84 -0.41 13.03 -1.94
CA PHE A 84 -0.17 13.69 -0.68
C PHE A 84 -1.49 14.12 -0.03
N PHE A 85 -1.62 13.83 1.25
CA PHE A 85 -2.76 14.22 2.08
C PHE A 85 -2.23 15.04 3.25
N GLN A 86 -2.85 16.20 3.48
CA GLN A 86 -2.58 17.02 4.65
C GLN A 86 -3.89 17.58 5.19
N TRP A 87 -4.11 17.42 6.50
CA TRP A 87 -5.32 17.93 7.14
C TRP A 87 -5.07 18.22 8.62
N ALA A 88 -5.91 19.11 9.17
CA ALA A 88 -6.03 19.33 10.59
C ALA A 88 -7.28 18.64 11.10
N GLY A 89 -7.19 17.92 12.21
CA GLY A 89 -8.32 17.17 12.74
C GLY A 89 -8.03 16.53 14.09
N SER A 90 -8.88 15.60 14.47
CA SER A 90 -8.73 14.84 15.71
C SER A 90 -7.45 14.02 15.70
N GLY A 91 -6.78 13.92 16.86
CA GLY A 91 -5.60 13.06 16.99
C GLY A 91 -5.86 11.57 16.70
N GLN A 92 -7.12 11.16 16.66
CA GLN A 92 -7.54 9.80 16.30
C GLN A 92 -7.99 9.66 14.83
N ASP A 93 -7.87 10.70 14.02
CA ASP A 93 -8.13 10.61 12.59
C ASP A 93 -7.19 9.60 11.95
N LYS A 94 -7.72 8.77 11.06
CA LYS A 94 -6.95 7.75 10.33
C LYS A 94 -7.25 7.86 8.85
N LEU A 95 -6.20 7.78 8.05
CA LEU A 95 -6.29 7.56 6.62
C LEU A 95 -5.77 6.15 6.33
N THR A 96 -6.60 5.34 5.69
CA THR A 96 -6.26 3.98 5.27
C THR A 96 -6.25 3.90 3.75
N ALA A 97 -5.36 3.08 3.22
CA ALA A 97 -5.28 2.77 1.80
C ALA A 97 -5.51 1.28 1.60
N SER A 98 -6.24 0.94 0.57
CA SER A 98 -6.44 -0.44 0.11
C SER A 98 -6.32 -0.49 -1.41
N SER A 99 -5.84 -1.60 -1.96
CA SER A 99 -5.78 -1.79 -3.40
C SER A 99 -6.67 -2.94 -3.82
N GLU A 100 -7.31 -2.77 -4.96
CA GLU A 100 -8.13 -3.80 -5.60
C GLU A 100 -7.76 -3.86 -7.07
N THR A 101 -7.59 -5.07 -7.59
CA THR A 101 -7.30 -5.30 -9.01
C THR A 101 -8.46 -6.03 -9.64
N ALA A 102 -9.11 -5.37 -10.61
CA ALA A 102 -10.17 -5.94 -11.43
C ALA A 102 -9.86 -5.68 -12.89
N ASP A 103 -10.07 -6.67 -13.75
CA ASP A 103 -9.88 -6.55 -15.21
C ASP A 103 -8.52 -5.96 -15.63
N LYS A 104 -7.44 -6.36 -14.95
CA LYS A 104 -6.06 -5.86 -15.14
C LYS A 104 -5.85 -4.39 -14.77
N LYS A 105 -6.84 -3.76 -14.16
CA LYS A 105 -6.77 -2.38 -13.68
C LYS A 105 -6.71 -2.39 -12.15
N THR A 106 -5.69 -1.78 -11.60
CA THR A 106 -5.53 -1.65 -10.15
C THR A 106 -6.04 -0.29 -9.70
N THR A 107 -6.89 -0.29 -8.69
CA THR A 107 -7.41 0.92 -8.05
C THR A 107 -7.00 0.95 -6.60
N VAL A 108 -6.37 2.05 -6.18
CA VAL A 108 -6.05 2.31 -4.77
C VAL A 108 -7.14 3.20 -4.19
N THR A 109 -7.81 2.71 -3.15
CA THR A 109 -8.88 3.45 -2.47
C THR A 109 -8.37 3.97 -1.15
N PHE A 110 -8.44 5.28 -0.98
CA PHE A 110 -8.15 5.95 0.29
C PHE A 110 -9.45 6.23 1.03
N THR A 111 -9.48 5.88 2.30
CA THR A 111 -10.64 6.13 3.17
C THR A 111 -10.20 6.86 4.41
N LYS A 112 -10.82 8.01 4.67
CA LYS A 112 -10.58 8.81 5.88
C LYS A 112 -11.61 8.45 6.95
N LYS A 113 -11.14 8.05 8.12
CA LYS A 113 -11.97 7.81 9.29
C LYS A 113 -11.70 8.93 10.30
N LEU A 114 -12.74 9.68 10.62
CA LEU A 114 -12.64 10.76 11.60
C LEU A 114 -12.60 10.20 13.01
N GLY A 115 -11.69 10.72 13.82
CA GLY A 115 -11.63 10.47 15.25
C GLY A 115 -12.67 11.29 16.01
N ARG A 116 -12.77 11.05 17.32
CA ARG A 116 -13.74 11.73 18.20
C ARG A 116 -13.09 12.52 19.33
N THR A 117 -11.76 12.66 19.31
CA THR A 117 -11.06 13.47 20.30
C THR A 117 -11.17 14.95 19.96
N LYS A 118 -11.18 15.80 20.99
CA LYS A 118 -11.29 17.26 20.82
C LYS A 118 -9.94 17.95 20.59
N ASP A 119 -8.87 17.17 20.46
CA ASP A 119 -7.53 17.68 20.20
C ASP A 119 -7.37 17.95 18.70
N LEU A 120 -6.97 19.17 18.35
CA LEU A 120 -6.65 19.54 16.98
C LEU A 120 -5.19 19.18 16.70
N ARG A 121 -4.96 18.27 15.74
CA ARG A 121 -3.62 17.88 15.29
C ARG A 121 -3.47 18.02 13.78
N GLN A 122 -2.23 18.29 13.37
CA GLN A 122 -1.86 18.25 11.96
C GLN A 122 -1.53 16.81 11.57
N HIS A 123 -2.10 16.38 10.48
CA HIS A 123 -1.85 15.06 9.90
C HIS A 123 -1.30 15.23 8.48
N ALA A 124 -0.34 14.40 8.13
CA ALA A 124 0.17 14.32 6.79
C ALA A 124 0.46 12.86 6.43
N LYS A 125 0.11 12.47 5.22
CA LYS A 125 0.36 11.15 4.66
C LYS A 125 0.79 11.28 3.22
N LEU A 126 1.77 10.50 2.82
CA LEU A 126 2.28 10.47 1.46
C LEU A 126 2.32 9.02 0.98
N PHE A 127 1.79 8.78 -0.20
CA PHE A 127 1.75 7.47 -0.83
C PHE A 127 2.37 7.52 -2.22
N ALA A 128 3.27 6.59 -2.50
CA ALA A 128 3.75 6.33 -3.86
C ALA A 128 2.84 5.30 -4.52
N ILE A 129 2.30 5.61 -5.67
CA ILE A 129 1.37 4.77 -6.42
C ILE A 129 1.98 4.46 -7.78
N ASN A 130 1.91 3.21 -8.21
CA ASN A 130 2.37 2.82 -9.53
C ASN A 130 1.54 3.51 -10.62
N LYS A 131 2.17 3.92 -11.72
CA LYS A 131 1.48 4.63 -12.83
C LYS A 131 0.38 3.80 -13.49
N ASP A 132 0.46 2.49 -13.36
CA ASP A 132 -0.55 1.55 -13.86
C ASP A 132 -1.81 1.49 -12.98
N ALA A 133 -1.76 2.09 -11.79
CA ALA A 133 -2.86 2.12 -10.85
C ALA A 133 -3.51 3.52 -10.82
N GLU A 134 -4.82 3.52 -10.64
CA GLU A 134 -5.59 4.74 -10.37
C GLU A 134 -5.87 4.85 -8.87
N TYR A 135 -6.22 6.03 -8.40
CA TYR A 135 -6.65 6.20 -7.03
C TYR A 135 -8.05 6.81 -6.93
N LYS A 136 -8.75 6.46 -5.86
CA LYS A 136 -10.03 7.04 -5.45
C LYS A 136 -9.95 7.48 -3.99
N PHE A 137 -10.65 8.55 -3.67
CA PHE A 137 -10.79 9.04 -2.31
C PHE A 137 -12.25 8.98 -1.90
N GLY A 138 -12.54 8.16 -0.88
CA GLY A 138 -13.85 8.01 -0.28
C GLY A 138 -13.94 8.80 1.03
N LYS A 139 -15.02 9.51 1.23
CA LYS A 139 -15.35 10.18 2.49
C LYS A 139 -16.17 9.26 3.37
#